data_c1b7af4df17bdd64112e73ddc4a982bd
#
_entry.id   c1b7af4df17bdd64112e73ddc4a982bd
#
_cell.length_a   1.000
_cell.length_b   1.000
_cell.length_c   1.000
_cell.angle_alpha   90.00
_cell.angle_beta   90.00
_cell.angle_gamma   90.00
#
_symmetry.space_group_name_H-M   'P 1'
#
loop_
_entity.id
_entity.type
_entity.pdbx_description
1 polymer ?
#
loop_
_entity_poly.entity_id
_entity_poly.type
_entity_poly.pdbx_seq_one_letter_code
_entity_poly.pdbx_strand_id
1 'polypeptide(L)'
;MRLHPIVLFLLLGLCPAAAQTPSPSTNAPSSTNTASEIPAVTPEELASAEGKNKGNLPAAIPGGVNVHWYGHGFVYLTSSVGVRAAIDPFGPNTVHYTFPTHLVADFVLVSHETEDHADTDQIFGNPLIFRSVTAVGLNRANGIPFHGIPLQRDPSGSGGANTAFTLTFDGITFCYLGQIIQPLLAEEKQEIGHVDVVFLPVGLPWLTVADFDQVVRDIGASIIIPINYKTSYSGELNLRPLDEYLQGTKFKIHRIDSDEVLITRGSLPATPTICVMKSPSQ
;
A
#
# COMPACT_ATOMS: atom_id res chain seq x y z
N MET A 1 -46.37 -14.66 43.66
CA MET A 1 -46.61 -16.03 44.25
C MET A 1 -46.27 -17.07 43.17
N ARG A 2 -45.43 -17.99 43.53
CA ARG A 2 -44.86 -19.20 42.91
C ARG A 2 -43.47 -19.01 42.29
N LEU A 3 -42.51 -19.27 43.14
CA LEU A 3 -41.18 -19.80 42.89
C LEU A 3 -41.29 -21.26 42.43
N HIS A 4 -40.35 -21.74 41.56
CA HIS A 4 -39.81 -23.11 41.64
C HIS A 4 -38.57 -23.24 40.71
N PRO A 5 -37.71 -24.30 40.86
CA PRO A 5 -36.37 -24.05 41.41
C PRO A 5 -35.24 -24.54 40.45
N ILE A 6 -34.04 -24.24 40.94
CA ILE A 6 -32.72 -24.70 40.54
C ILE A 6 -32.61 -26.24 40.46
N VAL A 7 -32.00 -26.78 39.43
CA VAL A 7 -31.36 -28.10 39.46
C VAL A 7 -29.93 -27.97 38.97
N LEU A 8 -29.03 -28.12 39.92
CA LEU A 8 -27.60 -28.30 39.84
C LEU A 8 -27.32 -29.78 39.59
N PHE A 9 -26.58 -30.14 38.56
CA PHE A 9 -25.95 -31.46 38.45
C PHE A 9 -24.45 -31.33 38.31
N LEU A 10 -23.77 -31.60 39.42
CA LEU A 10 -22.37 -31.97 39.51
C LEU A 10 -22.27 -33.47 39.16
N LEU A 11 -21.37 -33.81 38.26
CA LEU A 11 -20.81 -35.15 38.22
C LEU A 11 -19.31 -35.11 37.91
N LEU A 12 -18.56 -35.43 38.95
CA LEU A 12 -17.17 -35.85 38.96
C LEU A 12 -17.04 -37.25 38.34
N GLY A 13 -15.96 -37.53 37.68
CA GLY A 13 -15.62 -38.90 37.34
C GLY A 13 -14.36 -39.01 36.48
N LEU A 14 -13.20 -39.01 37.14
CA LEU A 14 -12.09 -39.97 37.10
C LEU A 14 -11.42 -40.26 35.73
N CYS A 15 -10.15 -39.88 35.68
CA CYS A 15 -9.06 -40.60 34.96
C CYS A 15 -8.87 -42.01 35.54
N PRO A 16 -8.42 -43.00 34.74
CA PRO A 16 -7.01 -43.33 34.81
C PRO A 16 -6.31 -43.85 33.55
N ALA A 17 -5.04 -43.64 33.52
CA ALA A 17 -3.90 -44.53 33.35
C ALA A 17 -3.54 -45.09 31.97
N ALA A 18 -2.40 -44.60 31.51
CA ALA A 18 -1.12 -45.31 31.34
C ALA A 18 -0.94 -46.25 30.14
N ALA A 19 -0.03 -45.82 29.29
CA ALA A 19 1.12 -46.55 28.79
C ALA A 19 0.89 -47.74 27.84
N GLN A 20 1.43 -47.61 26.64
CA GLN A 20 2.39 -48.54 26.11
C GLN A 20 3.05 -48.03 24.84
N THR A 21 4.34 -47.81 24.90
CA THR A 21 5.27 -47.67 23.78
C THR A 21 5.53 -49.05 23.14
N PRO A 22 5.61 -49.14 21.83
CA PRO A 22 6.39 -50.20 21.17
C PRO A 22 7.71 -49.62 20.66
N SER A 23 8.77 -50.34 21.00
CA SER A 23 10.15 -50.15 20.54
C SER A 23 10.34 -50.50 19.06
N PRO A 24 11.44 -50.06 18.44
CA PRO A 24 11.58 -49.94 17.01
C PRO A 24 11.99 -51.29 16.35
N SER A 25 11.38 -51.56 15.20
CA SER A 25 11.83 -52.57 14.25
C SER A 25 12.82 -51.94 13.27
N THR A 26 14.03 -52.42 13.33
CA THR A 26 15.11 -52.20 12.38
C THR A 26 14.80 -52.85 11.05
N ASN A 27 14.72 -52.05 9.97
CA ASN A 27 15.12 -52.49 8.61
C ASN A 27 15.34 -51.24 7.76
N ALA A 28 16.60 -50.82 7.62
CA ALA A 28 17.05 -49.84 6.66
C ALA A 28 17.49 -50.53 5.38
N PRO A 29 17.11 -50.07 4.20
CA PRO A 29 17.93 -50.20 3.02
C PRO A 29 18.88 -49.01 2.91
N SER A 30 20.14 -49.32 2.86
CA SER A 30 21.25 -48.40 2.53
C SER A 30 21.04 -47.87 1.13
N SER A 31 20.76 -46.55 1.04
CA SER A 31 20.98 -45.80 -0.18
C SER A 31 22.05 -44.74 0.12
N THR A 32 23.22 -44.95 -0.44
CA THR A 32 24.32 -43.99 -0.52
C THR A 32 23.86 -42.82 -1.38
N ASN A 33 23.38 -41.75 -0.74
CA ASN A 33 23.25 -40.43 -1.37
C ASN A 33 24.59 -39.73 -1.20
N THR A 34 25.38 -39.71 -2.27
CA THR A 34 26.50 -38.79 -2.42
C THR A 34 25.92 -37.37 -2.38
N ALA A 35 26.14 -36.67 -1.26
CA ALA A 35 25.93 -35.25 -1.18
C ALA A 35 26.85 -34.58 -2.22
N SER A 36 26.27 -33.99 -3.27
CA SER A 36 27.00 -33.09 -4.15
C SER A 36 27.37 -31.87 -3.30
N GLU A 37 28.63 -31.71 -3.02
CA GLU A 37 29.19 -30.48 -2.43
C GLU A 37 28.81 -29.34 -3.35
N ILE A 38 28.03 -28.37 -2.81
CA ILE A 38 27.82 -27.07 -3.45
C ILE A 38 29.18 -26.38 -3.40
N PRO A 39 29.80 -26.01 -4.54
CA PRO A 39 31.08 -25.33 -4.52
C PRO A 39 30.95 -24.00 -3.75
N ALA A 40 31.86 -23.79 -2.81
CA ALA A 40 31.93 -22.56 -2.07
C ALA A 40 32.26 -21.40 -3.03
N VAL A 41 31.34 -20.44 -3.12
CA VAL A 41 31.52 -19.21 -3.92
C VAL A 41 32.67 -18.40 -3.31
N THR A 42 33.67 -18.07 -4.11
CA THR A 42 34.82 -17.31 -3.64
C THR A 42 34.46 -15.83 -3.43
N PRO A 43 35.19 -15.11 -2.52
CA PRO A 43 34.97 -13.66 -2.34
C PRO A 43 35.11 -12.84 -3.65
N GLU A 44 35.91 -13.30 -4.60
CA GLU A 44 36.07 -12.66 -5.92
C GLU A 44 34.83 -12.85 -6.81
N GLU A 45 34.16 -13.99 -6.74
CA GLU A 45 32.92 -14.25 -7.47
C GLU A 45 31.76 -13.43 -6.90
N LEU A 46 31.70 -13.26 -5.55
CA LEU A 46 30.77 -12.35 -4.90
C LEU A 46 30.99 -10.89 -5.31
N ALA A 47 32.25 -10.42 -5.32
CA ALA A 47 32.58 -9.07 -5.76
C ALA A 47 32.29 -8.83 -7.26
N SER A 48 32.44 -9.87 -8.10
CA SER A 48 32.10 -9.79 -9.54
C SER A 48 30.59 -9.80 -9.79
N ALA A 49 29.81 -10.44 -8.92
CA ALA A 49 28.34 -10.43 -8.98
C ALA A 49 27.77 -9.07 -8.54
N GLU A 50 28.34 -8.44 -7.51
CA GLU A 50 27.97 -7.08 -7.10
C GLU A 50 28.30 -6.03 -8.16
N GLY A 51 29.37 -6.24 -8.94
CA GLY A 51 29.75 -5.34 -10.03
C GLY A 51 28.85 -5.38 -11.27
N LYS A 52 28.07 -6.45 -11.47
CA LYS A 52 27.25 -6.64 -12.67
C LYS A 52 25.78 -6.26 -12.49
N ASN A 53 25.33 -5.98 -11.26
CA ASN A 53 23.96 -5.58 -10.98
C ASN A 53 23.81 -4.10 -10.59
N LYS A 54 24.68 -3.24 -11.08
CA LYS A 54 24.37 -1.81 -11.24
C LYS A 54 23.44 -1.66 -12.43
N GLY A 55 22.26 -2.23 -12.35
CA GLY A 55 21.15 -1.80 -13.16
C GLY A 55 21.04 -0.30 -12.98
N ASN A 56 20.92 0.45 -14.09
CA ASN A 56 20.79 1.90 -14.14
C ASN A 56 19.92 2.40 -12.98
N LEU A 57 20.56 2.82 -11.87
CA LEU A 57 19.88 3.66 -10.89
C LEU A 57 19.47 4.91 -11.68
N PRO A 58 18.19 5.28 -11.70
CA PRO A 58 17.79 6.53 -12.33
C PRO A 58 18.70 7.63 -11.76
N ALA A 59 19.16 8.54 -12.64
CA ALA A 59 20.01 9.65 -12.25
C ALA A 59 19.37 10.33 -11.03
N ALA A 60 20.17 10.58 -9.98
CA ALA A 60 19.69 11.20 -8.75
C ALA A 60 18.84 12.42 -9.09
N ILE A 61 17.58 12.43 -8.64
CA ILE A 61 16.63 13.51 -8.90
C ILE A 61 17.03 14.67 -8.00
N PRO A 62 17.43 15.84 -8.52
CA PRO A 62 17.92 16.92 -7.67
C PRO A 62 16.85 17.39 -6.69
N GLY A 63 17.03 17.06 -5.39
CA GLY A 63 16.33 17.69 -4.29
C GLY A 63 14.81 17.53 -4.24
N GLY A 64 14.24 16.39 -4.73
CA GLY A 64 12.81 16.15 -4.68
C GLY A 64 12.41 14.71 -4.91
N VAL A 65 11.10 14.47 -4.81
CA VAL A 65 10.47 13.16 -5.02
C VAL A 65 9.78 13.15 -6.36
N ASN A 66 10.12 12.17 -7.18
CA ASN A 66 9.37 11.94 -8.39
C ASN A 66 8.14 11.09 -8.07
N VAL A 67 6.97 11.59 -8.45
CA VAL A 67 5.67 10.94 -8.28
C VAL A 67 5.19 10.52 -9.65
N HIS A 68 4.98 9.23 -9.86
CA HIS A 68 4.41 8.68 -11.08
C HIS A 68 3.06 8.04 -10.74
N TRP A 69 2.01 8.40 -11.47
CA TRP A 69 0.69 7.79 -11.35
C TRP A 69 0.45 6.84 -12.52
N TYR A 70 0.46 5.54 -12.25
CA TYR A 70 0.23 4.51 -13.27
C TYR A 70 -1.24 4.26 -13.60
N GLY A 71 -2.15 5.04 -12.99
CA GLY A 71 -3.58 4.89 -13.15
C GLY A 71 -4.25 4.25 -11.93
N HIS A 72 -5.57 4.34 -11.86
CA HIS A 72 -6.37 3.85 -10.75
C HIS A 72 -5.82 4.31 -9.39
N GLY A 73 -5.53 3.37 -8.48
CA GLY A 73 -4.87 3.63 -7.20
C GLY A 73 -3.35 3.58 -7.26
N PHE A 74 -2.74 3.11 -8.36
CA PHE A 74 -1.32 2.81 -8.39
C PHE A 74 -0.44 4.05 -8.48
N VAL A 75 0.26 4.32 -7.39
CA VAL A 75 1.23 5.41 -7.24
C VAL A 75 2.63 4.83 -7.06
N TYR A 76 3.62 5.49 -7.67
CA TYR A 76 5.01 5.12 -7.55
C TYR A 76 5.86 6.35 -7.19
N LEU A 77 6.64 6.23 -6.13
CA LEU A 77 7.48 7.30 -5.61
C LEU A 77 8.95 6.94 -5.77
N THR A 78 9.75 7.90 -6.25
CA THR A 78 11.21 7.77 -6.30
C THR A 78 11.86 8.93 -5.57
N SER A 79 12.65 8.63 -4.53
CA SER A 79 13.40 9.64 -3.78
C SER A 79 14.57 10.19 -4.57
N SER A 80 15.13 11.33 -4.12
CA SER A 80 16.34 11.92 -4.72
C SER A 80 17.56 10.99 -4.67
N VAL A 81 17.58 10.03 -3.74
CA VAL A 81 18.65 9.02 -3.61
C VAL A 81 18.31 7.70 -4.28
N GLY A 82 17.20 7.63 -5.04
CA GLY A 82 16.82 6.49 -5.85
C GLY A 82 16.04 5.39 -5.10
N VAL A 83 15.58 5.60 -3.86
CA VAL A 83 14.68 4.65 -3.17
C VAL A 83 13.29 4.72 -3.81
N ARG A 84 12.71 3.56 -4.10
CA ARG A 84 11.47 3.40 -4.88
C ARG A 84 10.40 2.69 -4.08
N ALA A 85 9.23 3.31 -3.99
CA ALA A 85 8.04 2.75 -3.37
C ALA A 85 6.92 2.58 -4.39
N ALA A 86 6.35 1.39 -4.47
CA ALA A 86 5.10 1.14 -5.20
C ALA A 86 3.95 1.09 -4.18
N ILE A 87 2.83 1.75 -4.47
CA ILE A 87 1.66 1.79 -3.58
C ILE A 87 0.44 1.35 -4.37
N ASP A 88 -0.25 0.33 -3.89
CA ASP A 88 -1.45 -0.27 -4.46
C ASP A 88 -1.32 -0.60 -5.96
N PRO A 89 -0.37 -1.46 -6.36
CA PRO A 89 -0.28 -1.92 -7.74
C PRO A 89 -1.50 -2.74 -8.12
N PHE A 90 -2.08 -2.45 -9.29
CA PHE A 90 -3.25 -3.16 -9.81
C PHE A 90 -2.87 -4.38 -10.66
N GLY A 91 -3.76 -5.37 -10.71
CA GLY A 91 -3.64 -6.53 -11.60
C GLY A 91 -4.26 -6.28 -12.99
N PRO A 92 -3.85 -7.07 -14.00
CA PRO A 92 -4.27 -6.87 -15.39
C PRO A 92 -5.74 -7.22 -15.65
N ASN A 93 -6.44 -7.85 -14.70
CA ASN A 93 -7.79 -8.38 -14.91
C ASN A 93 -8.90 -7.42 -14.44
N THR A 94 -8.57 -6.43 -13.61
CA THR A 94 -9.56 -5.54 -12.97
C THR A 94 -9.65 -4.19 -13.64
N VAL A 95 -8.52 -3.65 -14.06
CA VAL A 95 -8.41 -2.38 -14.78
C VAL A 95 -7.60 -2.58 -16.06
N HIS A 96 -7.79 -1.68 -17.03
CA HIS A 96 -7.20 -1.84 -18.38
C HIS A 96 -6.07 -0.86 -18.66
N TYR A 97 -5.45 -0.32 -17.60
CA TYR A 97 -4.21 0.44 -17.74
C TYR A 97 -3.06 -0.48 -18.12
N THR A 98 -2.13 0.02 -18.93
CA THR A 98 -0.91 -0.72 -19.21
C THR A 98 -0.03 -0.78 -17.97
N PHE A 99 0.23 -1.98 -17.47
CA PHE A 99 1.19 -2.16 -16.40
C PHE A 99 2.62 -2.03 -16.94
N PRO A 100 3.50 -1.23 -16.29
CA PRO A 100 4.86 -1.04 -16.75
C PRO A 100 5.65 -2.37 -16.70
N THR A 101 6.31 -2.71 -17.80
CA THR A 101 7.14 -3.93 -17.87
C THR A 101 8.40 -3.77 -17.04
N HIS A 102 8.73 -4.79 -16.23
CA HIS A 102 9.93 -4.83 -15.40
C HIS A 102 10.05 -3.67 -14.38
N LEU A 103 8.91 -3.19 -13.83
CA LEU A 103 8.94 -2.18 -12.79
C LEU A 103 9.61 -2.73 -11.53
N VAL A 104 10.69 -2.09 -11.10
CA VAL A 104 11.46 -2.49 -9.91
C VAL A 104 11.14 -1.55 -8.77
N ALA A 105 10.76 -2.09 -7.60
CA ALA A 105 10.61 -1.30 -6.39
C ALA A 105 11.48 -1.86 -5.25
N ASP A 106 11.78 -1.02 -4.28
CA ASP A 106 12.53 -1.41 -3.07
C ASP A 106 11.56 -1.87 -1.98
N PHE A 107 10.34 -1.32 -1.99
CA PHE A 107 9.23 -1.81 -1.17
C PHE A 107 7.88 -1.52 -1.82
N VAL A 108 6.87 -2.28 -1.38
CA VAL A 108 5.48 -2.14 -1.81
C VAL A 108 4.60 -1.95 -0.59
N LEU A 109 3.67 -1.00 -0.67
CA LEU A 109 2.61 -0.79 0.30
C LEU A 109 1.27 -1.18 -0.33
N VAL A 110 0.48 -1.99 0.38
CA VAL A 110 -0.86 -2.41 -0.03
C VAL A 110 -1.85 -1.92 1.02
N SER A 111 -2.74 -1.01 0.64
CA SER A 111 -3.71 -0.42 1.56
C SER A 111 -4.84 -1.38 1.92
N HIS A 112 -5.28 -2.19 0.97
CA HIS A 112 -6.33 -3.21 1.15
C HIS A 112 -6.21 -4.34 0.12
N GLU A 113 -6.79 -5.50 0.44
CA GLU A 113 -6.55 -6.76 -0.28
C GLU A 113 -7.59 -7.01 -1.41
N THR A 114 -7.74 -6.05 -2.34
CA THR A 114 -8.56 -6.24 -3.55
C THR A 114 -7.66 -6.35 -4.78
N GLU A 115 -8.11 -7.06 -5.82
CA GLU A 115 -7.31 -7.33 -7.04
C GLU A 115 -6.85 -6.06 -7.76
N ASP A 116 -7.60 -4.98 -7.64
CA ASP A 116 -7.30 -3.68 -8.23
C ASP A 116 -6.29 -2.85 -7.42
N HIS A 117 -5.83 -3.36 -6.24
CA HIS A 117 -4.91 -2.65 -5.34
C HIS A 117 -3.78 -3.52 -4.77
N ALA A 118 -3.80 -4.84 -4.96
CA ALA A 118 -2.91 -5.75 -4.24
C ALA A 118 -2.09 -6.70 -5.11
N ASP A 119 -1.97 -6.44 -6.42
CA ASP A 119 -1.15 -7.27 -7.32
C ASP A 119 0.33 -6.88 -7.22
N THR A 120 1.02 -7.54 -6.31
CA THR A 120 2.45 -7.31 -6.07
C THR A 120 3.36 -8.19 -6.92
N ASP A 121 2.82 -9.18 -7.61
CA ASP A 121 3.60 -10.20 -8.33
C ASP A 121 4.31 -9.64 -9.58
N GLN A 122 3.82 -8.51 -10.07
CA GLN A 122 4.40 -7.82 -11.23
C GLN A 122 5.50 -6.82 -10.86
N ILE A 123 5.77 -6.64 -9.56
CA ILE A 123 6.84 -5.74 -9.08
C ILE A 123 8.13 -6.55 -8.91
N PHE A 124 9.16 -6.14 -9.63
CA PHE A 124 10.48 -6.78 -9.63
C PHE A 124 11.41 -6.17 -8.54
N GLY A 125 12.59 -6.78 -8.36
CA GLY A 125 13.60 -6.28 -7.43
C GLY A 125 13.54 -6.91 -6.05
N ASN A 126 12.68 -7.92 -5.83
CA ASN A 126 12.48 -8.58 -4.54
C ASN A 126 12.12 -7.57 -3.42
N PRO A 127 11.07 -6.74 -3.61
CA PRO A 127 10.71 -5.68 -2.68
C PRO A 127 10.27 -6.21 -1.32
N LEU A 128 10.43 -5.39 -0.29
CA LEU A 128 9.73 -5.61 0.99
C LEU A 128 8.25 -5.30 0.78
N ILE A 129 7.35 -6.23 1.08
CA ILE A 129 5.91 -6.05 0.87
C ILE A 129 5.23 -5.87 2.23
N PHE A 130 4.54 -4.74 2.40
CA PHE A 130 3.76 -4.40 3.58
C PHE A 130 2.29 -4.35 3.20
N ARG A 131 1.51 -5.29 3.74
CA ARG A 131 0.10 -5.48 3.38
C ARG A 131 -0.82 -5.03 4.50
N SER A 132 -1.73 -4.12 4.20
CA SER A 132 -2.89 -3.74 5.01
C SER A 132 -2.66 -3.87 6.53
N VAL A 133 -3.33 -4.79 7.21
CA VAL A 133 -3.26 -4.95 8.67
C VAL A 133 -1.87 -5.28 9.20
N THR A 134 -0.99 -5.88 8.41
CA THR A 134 0.38 -6.21 8.83
C THR A 134 1.33 -5.02 8.73
N ALA A 135 0.90 -3.95 8.06
CA ALA A 135 1.66 -2.72 7.90
C ALA A 135 1.28 -1.63 8.91
N VAL A 136 0.31 -1.90 9.81
CA VAL A 136 -0.14 -0.95 10.83
C VAL A 136 0.98 -0.61 11.81
N GLY A 137 1.05 0.67 12.20
CA GLY A 137 2.04 1.22 13.11
C GLY A 137 3.24 1.84 12.41
N LEU A 138 4.26 2.19 13.20
CA LEU A 138 5.48 2.81 12.71
C LEU A 138 6.42 1.77 12.10
N ASN A 139 6.80 1.98 10.87
CA ASN A 139 7.62 1.08 10.07
C ASN A 139 8.78 1.84 9.41
N ARG A 140 9.71 1.07 8.82
CA ARG A 140 10.80 1.61 8.00
C ARG A 140 11.17 0.61 6.90
N ALA A 141 11.26 1.10 5.67
CA ALA A 141 11.73 0.31 4.53
C ALA A 141 12.81 1.09 3.77
N ASN A 142 13.97 0.47 3.54
CA ASN A 142 15.09 1.06 2.79
C ASN A 142 15.47 2.49 3.26
N GLY A 143 15.42 2.72 4.58
CA GLY A 143 15.70 4.02 5.19
C GLY A 143 14.52 4.99 5.24
N ILE A 144 13.42 4.73 4.51
CA ILE A 144 12.21 5.55 4.50
C ILE A 144 11.32 5.19 5.69
N PRO A 145 11.02 6.13 6.59
CA PRO A 145 10.04 5.91 7.64
C PRO A 145 8.63 6.04 7.06
N PHE A 146 7.73 5.16 7.50
CA PHE A 146 6.31 5.27 7.18
C PHE A 146 5.45 4.80 8.35
N HIS A 147 4.22 5.28 8.40
CA HIS A 147 3.22 4.91 9.39
C HIS A 147 2.00 4.34 8.68
N GLY A 148 1.64 3.10 8.99
CA GLY A 148 0.39 2.47 8.57
C GLY A 148 -0.69 2.76 9.58
N ILE A 149 -1.77 3.44 9.18
CA ILE A 149 -2.85 3.91 10.03
C ILE A 149 -4.12 3.16 9.64
N PRO A 150 -4.69 2.32 10.53
CA PRO A 150 -5.92 1.62 10.22
C PRO A 150 -7.07 2.64 10.11
N LEU A 151 -7.73 2.68 8.96
CA LEU A 151 -8.92 3.48 8.77
C LEU A 151 -10.17 2.64 9.02
N GLN A 152 -11.27 3.33 9.33
CA GLN A 152 -12.54 2.66 9.62
C GLN A 152 -12.97 1.78 8.44
N ARG A 153 -13.41 0.58 8.80
CA ARG A 153 -13.90 -0.44 7.86
C ARG A 153 -15.37 -0.22 7.55
N ASP A 154 -15.78 -0.73 6.39
CA ASP A 154 -17.19 -0.97 6.12
C ASP A 154 -17.81 -1.79 7.27
N PRO A 155 -18.90 -1.29 7.91
CA PRO A 155 -19.56 -2.01 9.01
C PRO A 155 -20.08 -3.41 8.60
N SER A 156 -20.33 -3.65 7.32
CA SER A 156 -20.71 -4.97 6.81
C SER A 156 -19.56 -5.97 6.81
N GLY A 157 -18.31 -5.50 6.94
CA GLY A 157 -17.09 -6.31 6.90
C GLY A 157 -16.72 -6.82 5.51
N SER A 158 -17.49 -6.50 4.47
CA SER A 158 -17.28 -6.99 3.11
C SER A 158 -16.07 -6.35 2.42
N GLY A 159 -15.73 -5.11 2.77
CA GLY A 159 -14.61 -4.35 2.19
C GLY A 159 -13.23 -4.67 2.78
N GLY A 160 -13.15 -5.56 3.79
CA GLY A 160 -11.86 -5.90 4.43
C GLY A 160 -11.26 -4.73 5.23
N ALA A 161 -9.96 -4.83 5.52
CA ALA A 161 -9.21 -3.77 6.19
C ALA A 161 -8.74 -2.74 5.17
N ASN A 162 -8.75 -1.45 5.55
CA ASN A 162 -8.08 -0.38 4.83
C ASN A 162 -7.04 0.28 5.74
N THR A 163 -5.82 0.43 5.24
CA THR A 163 -4.72 1.09 5.94
C THR A 163 -4.24 2.27 5.13
N ALA A 164 -4.36 3.47 5.69
CA ALA A 164 -3.70 4.63 5.12
C ALA A 164 -2.20 4.59 5.42
N PHE A 165 -1.40 5.20 4.56
CA PHE A 165 0.04 5.31 4.76
C PHE A 165 0.47 6.77 4.76
N THR A 166 1.18 7.19 5.80
CA THR A 166 1.99 8.41 5.75
C THR A 166 3.45 8.04 5.62
N LEU A 167 4.17 8.64 4.69
CA LEU A 167 5.57 8.34 4.43
C LEU A 167 6.33 9.62 4.09
N THR A 168 7.58 9.73 4.58
CA THR A 168 8.40 10.91 4.37
C THR A 168 9.57 10.59 3.45
N PHE A 169 9.54 11.20 2.27
CA PHE A 169 10.60 11.16 1.26
C PHE A 169 11.21 12.55 1.12
N ASP A 170 12.52 12.67 1.21
CA ASP A 170 13.27 13.94 1.01
C ASP A 170 12.68 15.13 1.78
N GLY A 171 12.17 14.87 2.99
CA GLY A 171 11.56 15.86 3.87
C GLY A 171 10.14 16.28 3.44
N ILE A 172 9.51 15.61 2.48
CA ILE A 172 8.12 15.81 2.05
C ILE A 172 7.29 14.66 2.60
N THR A 173 6.20 14.97 3.28
CA THR A 173 5.28 13.97 3.85
C THR A 173 4.11 13.72 2.90
N PHE A 174 4.02 12.49 2.41
CA PHE A 174 2.94 12.00 1.57
C PHE A 174 1.93 11.24 2.41
N CYS A 175 0.64 11.35 2.06
CA CYS A 175 -0.42 10.52 2.61
C CYS A 175 -1.15 9.79 1.48
N TYR A 176 -1.24 8.48 1.60
CA TYR A 176 -2.06 7.62 0.74
C TYR A 176 -3.21 7.07 1.58
N LEU A 177 -4.46 7.34 1.16
CA LEU A 177 -5.63 7.04 1.99
C LEU A 177 -6.26 5.66 1.71
N GLY A 178 -5.84 4.99 0.63
CA GLY A 178 -6.48 3.75 0.19
C GLY A 178 -7.96 3.98 -0.17
N GLN A 179 -8.83 3.11 0.31
CA GLN A 179 -10.28 3.16 0.05
C GLN A 179 -11.03 3.65 1.30
N ILE A 180 -11.06 4.97 1.52
CA ILE A 180 -11.83 5.56 2.61
C ILE A 180 -13.34 5.42 2.37
N ILE A 181 -14.10 5.13 3.43
CA ILE A 181 -15.56 4.94 3.34
C ILE A 181 -16.37 6.09 3.94
N GLN A 182 -15.72 6.96 4.68
CA GLN A 182 -16.29 8.13 5.35
C GLN A 182 -15.21 9.18 5.60
N PRO A 183 -15.56 10.41 5.99
CA PRO A 183 -14.62 11.40 6.51
C PRO A 183 -13.81 10.84 7.68
N LEU A 184 -12.56 11.28 7.81
CA LEU A 184 -11.65 10.80 8.85
C LEU A 184 -12.19 11.04 10.26
N LEU A 185 -12.07 10.07 11.13
CA LEU A 185 -12.34 10.19 12.56
C LEU A 185 -11.27 11.05 13.25
N ALA A 186 -11.58 11.50 14.47
CA ALA A 186 -10.66 12.35 15.22
C ALA A 186 -9.31 11.67 15.50
N GLU A 187 -9.34 10.38 15.83
CA GLU A 187 -8.16 9.55 16.07
C GLU A 187 -7.33 9.38 14.79
N GLU A 188 -7.99 9.09 13.67
CA GLU A 188 -7.35 8.91 12.37
C GLU A 188 -6.65 10.21 11.90
N LYS A 189 -7.31 11.37 12.08
CA LYS A 189 -6.71 12.69 11.81
C LYS A 189 -5.47 12.93 12.66
N GLN A 190 -5.54 12.58 13.93
CA GLN A 190 -4.42 12.75 14.87
C GLN A 190 -3.23 11.87 14.49
N GLU A 191 -3.49 10.62 14.08
CA GLU A 191 -2.44 9.69 13.67
C GLU A 191 -1.83 10.05 12.31
N ILE A 192 -2.63 10.49 11.34
CA ILE A 192 -2.14 10.98 10.05
C ILE A 192 -1.31 12.26 10.25
N GLY A 193 -1.80 13.17 11.08
CA GLY A 193 -1.17 14.47 11.31
C GLY A 193 -1.16 15.37 10.09
N HIS A 194 -0.22 16.33 10.05
CA HIS A 194 -0.05 17.22 8.91
C HIS A 194 0.76 16.56 7.79
N VAL A 195 0.28 16.66 6.55
CA VAL A 195 0.95 16.13 5.37
C VAL A 195 1.14 17.21 4.29
N ASP A 196 2.15 17.07 3.46
CA ASP A 196 2.42 18.00 2.36
C ASP A 196 1.60 17.61 1.10
N VAL A 197 1.48 16.31 0.83
CA VAL A 197 0.85 15.76 -0.38
C VAL A 197 -0.13 14.65 0.02
N VAL A 198 -1.35 14.68 -0.52
CA VAL A 198 -2.33 13.61 -0.34
C VAL A 198 -2.72 13.00 -1.69
N PHE A 199 -2.72 11.67 -1.76
CA PHE A 199 -3.36 10.90 -2.82
C PHE A 199 -4.81 10.65 -2.42
N LEU A 200 -5.73 11.36 -3.08
CA LEU A 200 -7.15 11.41 -2.71
C LEU A 200 -8.00 10.57 -3.65
N PRO A 201 -8.69 9.51 -3.16
CA PRO A 201 -9.48 8.59 -3.98
C PRO A 201 -10.86 9.19 -4.34
N VAL A 202 -10.90 10.18 -5.22
CA VAL A 202 -12.08 11.02 -5.47
C VAL A 202 -13.21 10.33 -6.24
N GLY A 203 -12.98 9.15 -6.79
CA GLY A 203 -14.00 8.38 -7.52
C GLY A 203 -14.91 7.54 -6.65
N LEU A 204 -14.69 7.47 -5.34
CA LEU A 204 -15.48 6.64 -4.42
C LEU A 204 -16.92 7.14 -4.33
N PRO A 205 -17.96 6.31 -4.63
CA PRO A 205 -19.34 6.78 -4.83
C PRO A 205 -20.09 7.14 -3.54
N TRP A 206 -19.57 6.73 -2.38
CA TRP A 206 -20.21 6.92 -1.06
C TRP A 206 -19.77 8.20 -0.35
N LEU A 207 -18.76 8.91 -0.84
CA LEU A 207 -18.32 10.19 -0.31
C LEU A 207 -18.77 11.33 -1.21
N THR A 208 -19.14 12.47 -0.60
CA THR A 208 -19.44 13.70 -1.33
C THR A 208 -18.16 14.51 -1.59
N VAL A 209 -18.24 15.47 -2.51
CA VAL A 209 -17.15 16.44 -2.73
C VAL A 209 -16.79 17.18 -1.44
N ALA A 210 -17.79 17.54 -0.64
CA ALA A 210 -17.57 18.23 0.63
C ALA A 210 -16.82 17.35 1.64
N ASP A 211 -17.06 16.03 1.64
CA ASP A 211 -16.34 15.08 2.49
C ASP A 211 -14.87 15.00 2.08
N PHE A 212 -14.57 14.89 0.78
CA PHE A 212 -13.19 14.91 0.27
C PHE A 212 -12.47 16.22 0.60
N ASP A 213 -13.14 17.36 0.40
CA ASP A 213 -12.58 18.67 0.76
C ASP A 213 -12.34 18.78 2.26
N GLN A 214 -13.19 18.16 3.10
CA GLN A 214 -13.01 18.13 4.54
C GLN A 214 -11.78 17.29 4.93
N VAL A 215 -11.60 16.12 4.33
CA VAL A 215 -10.39 15.28 4.55
C VAL A 215 -9.12 16.07 4.26
N VAL A 216 -9.06 16.78 3.12
CA VAL A 216 -7.90 17.62 2.77
C VAL A 216 -7.61 18.68 3.83
N ARG A 217 -8.66 19.36 4.31
CA ARG A 217 -8.51 20.40 5.37
C ARG A 217 -8.03 19.78 6.69
N ASP A 218 -8.56 18.61 7.04
CA ASP A 218 -8.26 17.94 8.31
C ASP A 218 -6.79 17.54 8.43
N ILE A 219 -6.17 17.11 7.32
CA ILE A 219 -4.76 16.70 7.29
C ILE A 219 -3.81 17.81 6.79
N GLY A 220 -4.35 18.95 6.38
CA GLY A 220 -3.58 20.14 6.01
C GLY A 220 -2.74 20.02 4.75
N ALA A 221 -3.16 19.17 3.79
CA ALA A 221 -2.41 18.91 2.57
C ALA A 221 -2.27 20.16 1.68
N SER A 222 -1.06 20.44 1.22
CA SER A 222 -0.76 21.53 0.26
C SER A 222 -1.02 21.09 -1.19
N ILE A 223 -0.67 19.86 -1.54
CA ILE A 223 -0.91 19.28 -2.86
C ILE A 223 -1.91 18.13 -2.72
N ILE A 224 -2.95 18.15 -3.56
CA ILE A 224 -3.95 17.09 -3.66
C ILE A 224 -3.78 16.42 -5.03
N ILE A 225 -3.46 15.15 -5.07
CA ILE A 225 -3.39 14.35 -6.29
C ILE A 225 -4.62 13.43 -6.32
N PRO A 226 -5.60 13.72 -7.19
CA PRO A 226 -6.76 12.84 -7.35
C PRO A 226 -6.34 11.51 -7.96
N ILE A 227 -6.79 10.42 -7.35
CA ILE A 227 -6.59 9.05 -7.83
C ILE A 227 -7.91 8.27 -7.76
N ASN A 228 -7.91 7.04 -8.24
CA ASN A 228 -9.02 6.09 -8.07
C ASN A 228 -10.36 6.65 -8.53
N TYR A 229 -10.40 7.29 -9.71
CA TYR A 229 -11.61 7.82 -10.34
C TYR A 229 -11.87 7.15 -11.69
N LYS A 230 -13.10 7.27 -12.18
CA LYS A 230 -13.53 6.65 -13.44
C LYS A 230 -12.78 7.24 -14.63
N THR A 231 -12.17 6.36 -15.41
CA THR A 231 -11.59 6.64 -16.72
C THR A 231 -12.07 5.57 -17.72
N SER A 232 -11.66 5.66 -18.98
CA SER A 232 -11.91 4.59 -19.97
C SER A 232 -11.22 3.27 -19.62
N TYR A 233 -10.23 3.29 -18.74
CA TYR A 233 -9.44 2.12 -18.34
C TYR A 233 -9.89 1.50 -17.01
N SER A 234 -10.90 2.05 -16.34
CA SER A 234 -11.33 1.58 -15.02
C SER A 234 -12.20 0.31 -15.07
N GLY A 235 -12.38 -0.32 -16.23
CA GLY A 235 -13.21 -1.51 -16.36
C GLY A 235 -14.64 -1.28 -15.84
N GLU A 236 -15.18 -2.31 -15.17
CA GLU A 236 -16.54 -2.31 -14.61
C GLU A 236 -16.61 -1.72 -13.17
N LEU A 237 -15.52 -1.14 -12.68
CA LEU A 237 -15.50 -0.56 -11.33
C LEU A 237 -16.51 0.59 -11.22
N ASN A 238 -17.27 0.60 -10.10
CA ASN A 238 -18.25 1.62 -9.78
C ASN A 238 -17.56 2.87 -9.20
N LEU A 239 -16.95 3.64 -10.07
CA LEU A 239 -16.25 4.87 -9.73
C LEU A 239 -16.91 6.09 -10.37
N ARG A 240 -16.87 7.24 -9.69
CA ARG A 240 -17.29 8.51 -10.26
C ARG A 240 -16.20 9.13 -11.13
N PRO A 241 -16.56 9.89 -12.17
CA PRO A 241 -15.58 10.62 -12.97
C PRO A 241 -14.94 11.77 -12.17
N LEU A 242 -13.70 12.10 -12.51
CA LEU A 242 -12.95 13.19 -11.90
C LEU A 242 -13.66 14.54 -11.96
N ASP A 243 -14.37 14.80 -13.05
CA ASP A 243 -15.05 16.09 -13.27
C ASP A 243 -16.14 16.38 -12.23
N GLU A 244 -16.78 15.36 -11.64
CA GLU A 244 -17.73 15.57 -10.53
C GLU A 244 -17.03 16.21 -9.32
N TYR A 245 -15.85 15.73 -8.97
CA TYR A 245 -15.05 16.33 -7.89
C TYR A 245 -14.59 17.74 -8.25
N LEU A 246 -14.03 17.92 -9.45
CA LEU A 246 -13.45 19.21 -9.86
C LEU A 246 -14.48 20.33 -10.00
N GLN A 247 -15.73 20.00 -10.35
CA GLN A 247 -16.83 20.99 -10.46
C GLN A 247 -17.35 21.44 -9.09
N GLY A 248 -17.29 20.57 -8.10
CA GLY A 248 -17.84 20.83 -6.76
C GLY A 248 -16.86 21.41 -5.75
N THR A 249 -15.56 21.14 -5.91
CA THR A 249 -14.53 21.58 -4.96
C THR A 249 -14.28 23.10 -5.03
N LYS A 250 -13.75 23.65 -3.93
CA LYS A 250 -13.31 25.05 -3.84
C LYS A 250 -11.79 25.22 -3.94
N PHE A 251 -11.05 24.13 -4.02
CA PHE A 251 -9.59 24.19 -4.15
C PHE A 251 -9.17 24.65 -5.54
N LYS A 252 -8.00 25.28 -5.61
CA LYS A 252 -7.37 25.65 -6.87
C LYS A 252 -7.01 24.38 -7.66
N ILE A 253 -7.23 24.40 -8.98
CA ILE A 253 -6.91 23.30 -9.87
C ILE A 253 -5.71 23.67 -10.73
N HIS A 254 -4.71 22.81 -10.76
CA HIS A 254 -3.57 22.85 -11.66
C HIS A 254 -3.51 21.55 -12.46
N ARG A 255 -3.50 21.62 -13.80
CA ARG A 255 -3.42 20.44 -14.66
C ARG A 255 -1.99 20.29 -15.17
N ILE A 256 -1.50 19.05 -15.14
CA ILE A 256 -0.18 18.65 -15.65
C ILE A 256 -0.39 17.75 -16.86
N ASP A 257 0.26 18.04 -17.97
CA ASP A 257 0.25 17.21 -19.19
C ASP A 257 1.29 16.08 -19.10
N SER A 258 1.33 15.41 -17.94
CA SER A 258 2.17 14.26 -17.65
C SER A 258 1.52 13.40 -16.58
N ASP A 259 1.76 12.09 -16.60
CA ASP A 259 1.48 11.12 -15.55
C ASP A 259 2.60 11.08 -14.49
N GLU A 260 3.59 11.97 -14.60
CA GLU A 260 4.73 12.08 -13.72
C GLU A 260 4.98 13.54 -13.31
N VAL A 261 5.34 13.77 -12.05
CA VAL A 261 5.64 15.11 -11.51
C VAL A 261 6.76 15.05 -10.47
N LEU A 262 7.71 15.98 -10.57
CA LEU A 262 8.72 16.21 -9.54
C LEU A 262 8.19 17.17 -8.49
N ILE A 263 8.10 16.71 -7.24
CA ILE A 263 7.69 17.52 -6.09
C ILE A 263 8.92 17.80 -5.23
N THR A 264 9.17 19.08 -4.96
CA THR A 264 10.23 19.56 -4.07
C THR A 264 9.63 20.34 -2.91
N ARG A 265 10.38 20.53 -1.82
CA ARG A 265 9.93 21.43 -0.72
C ARG A 265 9.60 22.83 -1.23
N GLY A 266 10.37 23.33 -2.20
CA GLY A 266 10.16 24.65 -2.79
C GLY A 266 8.97 24.76 -3.75
N SER A 267 8.44 23.64 -4.24
CA SER A 267 7.27 23.61 -5.13
C SER A 267 5.94 23.50 -4.39
N LEU A 268 5.95 23.33 -3.06
CA LEU A 268 4.72 23.23 -2.26
C LEU A 268 3.97 24.56 -2.29
N PRO A 269 2.71 24.60 -2.73
CA PRO A 269 1.94 25.82 -2.80
C PRO A 269 1.51 26.29 -1.40
N ALA A 270 1.41 27.62 -1.21
CA ALA A 270 0.95 28.22 0.04
C ALA A 270 -0.55 27.95 0.32
N THR A 271 -1.32 27.58 -0.69
CA THR A 271 -2.74 27.24 -0.55
C THR A 271 -2.98 25.86 -1.17
N PRO A 272 -3.86 25.03 -0.57
CA PRO A 272 -4.18 23.71 -1.11
C PRO A 272 -4.53 23.77 -2.60
N THR A 273 -3.83 22.99 -3.40
CA THR A 273 -3.97 22.99 -4.86
C THR A 273 -4.10 21.54 -5.36
N ILE A 274 -5.14 21.30 -6.14
CA ILE A 274 -5.34 20.03 -6.82
C ILE A 274 -4.40 19.97 -8.01
N CYS A 275 -3.54 18.98 -8.01
CA CYS A 275 -2.63 18.63 -9.10
C CYS A 275 -3.25 17.50 -9.92
N VAL A 276 -3.90 17.82 -11.02
CA VAL A 276 -4.51 16.85 -11.93
C VAL A 276 -3.46 16.39 -12.90
N MET A 277 -2.99 15.16 -12.73
CA MET A 277 -2.06 14.51 -13.63
C MET A 277 -2.79 13.98 -14.88
N LYS A 278 -2.09 13.86 -15.98
CA LYS A 278 -2.61 13.22 -17.19
C LYS A 278 -2.87 11.74 -16.91
N SER A 279 -4.03 11.25 -17.34
CA SER A 279 -4.30 9.80 -17.25
C SER A 279 -3.30 9.05 -18.12
N PRO A 280 -2.66 7.99 -17.58
CA PRO A 280 -1.81 7.12 -18.37
C PRO A 280 -2.60 6.57 -19.55
N SER A 281 -1.96 6.48 -20.71
CA SER A 281 -2.52 5.86 -21.91
C SER A 281 -2.09 4.39 -22.02
N GLN A 282 -2.83 3.63 -22.82
CA GLN A 282 -2.36 2.32 -23.25
C GLN A 282 -1.12 2.43 -24.11
#